data_700a0b951c311e2e768166f2138b939a
#
_entry.id   700a0b951c311e2e768166f2138b939a
#
_cell.length_a   1.000
_cell.length_b   1.000
_cell.length_c   1.000
_cell.angle_alpha   90.00
_cell.angle_beta   90.00
_cell.angle_gamma   90.00
#
_symmetry.space_group_name_H-M   'P 1'
#
loop_
_entity.id
_entity.type
_entity.pdbx_description
1 polymer ?
#
loop_
_entity_poly.entity_id
_entity_poly.type
_entity_poly.pdbx_seq_one_letter_code
_entity_poly.pdbx_strand_id
1 'polypeptide(L)'
;MKRNTRVVWILCVCLWALSCLGCARNGNALAQYAPDEADRLTVYTSHKQEAYEPIITEFENRTGIWVTVETGGTNELLERIASETGSPVCDIMFGGGVDSLESYKGYFSPYQSPEEAGIDPAFLSEDHMWAPFSILPTVIIYNQKLVPAHTVTGWRDLIDPR
;
A
#
# COMPACT_ATOMS: atom_id res chain seq x y z
N MET A 1 56.86 28.13 32.55
CA MET A 1 55.52 27.57 32.84
C MET A 1 54.47 27.71 31.70
N LYS A 2 54.65 28.60 30.70
CA LYS A 2 53.63 28.82 29.61
C LYS A 2 53.66 27.80 28.47
N ARG A 3 54.68 26.92 28.35
CA ARG A 3 54.83 26.01 27.22
C ARG A 3 54.01 24.70 27.41
N ASN A 4 53.81 24.24 28.62
CA ASN A 4 53.03 23.02 28.89
C ASN A 4 51.50 23.22 28.75
N THR A 5 51.03 24.43 29.01
CA THR A 5 49.57 24.73 28.88
C THR A 5 49.10 24.67 27.43
N ARG A 6 49.93 25.09 26.45
CA ARG A 6 49.61 25.00 25.03
C ARG A 6 49.56 23.55 24.52
N VAL A 7 50.43 22.69 25.02
CA VAL A 7 50.43 21.26 24.64
C VAL A 7 49.21 20.55 25.21
N VAL A 8 48.81 20.87 26.42
CA VAL A 8 47.60 20.33 27.04
C VAL A 8 46.32 20.75 26.27
N TRP A 9 46.26 22.03 25.84
CA TRP A 9 45.14 22.53 25.04
C TRP A 9 45.03 21.85 23.68
N ILE A 10 46.17 21.60 22.99
CA ILE A 10 46.19 20.92 21.69
C ILE A 10 45.74 19.45 21.86
N LEU A 11 46.18 18.78 22.93
CA LEU A 11 45.77 17.42 23.24
C LEU A 11 44.27 17.30 23.54
N CYS A 12 43.73 18.27 24.29
CA CYS A 12 42.26 18.29 24.56
C CYS A 12 41.43 18.56 23.31
N VAL A 13 41.87 19.43 22.42
CA VAL A 13 41.17 19.71 21.13
C VAL A 13 41.28 18.49 20.22
N CYS A 14 42.38 17.80 20.15
CA CYS A 14 42.52 16.55 19.36
C CYS A 14 41.65 15.43 19.93
N LEU A 15 41.56 15.27 21.26
CA LEU A 15 40.64 14.29 21.88
C LEU A 15 39.17 14.63 21.57
N TRP A 16 38.83 15.91 21.58
CA TRP A 16 37.46 16.35 21.25
C TRP A 16 37.13 16.13 19.79
N ALA A 17 38.06 16.37 18.88
CA ALA A 17 37.88 16.09 17.45
C ALA A 17 37.78 14.58 17.15
N LEU A 18 38.49 13.71 17.89
CA LEU A 18 38.34 12.26 17.74
C LEU A 18 36.97 11.75 18.25
N SER A 19 36.41 12.37 19.29
CA SER A 19 35.07 11.98 19.77
C SER A 19 33.92 12.37 18.83
N CYS A 20 34.12 13.39 18.01
CA CYS A 20 33.11 13.79 16.98
C CYS A 20 33.14 12.90 15.73
N LEU A 21 34.23 12.15 15.46
CA LEU A 21 34.27 11.20 14.33
C LEU A 21 33.54 9.88 14.62
N GLY A 22 33.19 9.62 15.87
CA GLY A 22 32.50 8.37 16.26
C GLY A 22 31.00 8.32 15.99
N CYS A 23 30.34 9.46 15.70
CA CYS A 23 28.89 9.52 15.51
C CYS A 23 28.41 9.37 14.07
N ALA A 24 29.30 9.22 13.10
CA ALA A 24 28.92 9.13 11.68
C ALA A 24 28.76 7.68 11.16
N ARG A 25 28.67 6.69 12.05
CA ARG A 25 28.66 5.27 11.64
C ARG A 25 27.44 4.48 12.13
N ASN A 26 26.33 5.15 12.39
CA ASN A 26 25.04 4.50 12.52
C ASN A 26 24.20 4.68 11.24
N GLY A 27 24.76 4.39 10.10
CA GLY A 27 23.98 3.96 8.96
C GLY A 27 23.35 2.63 9.33
N ASN A 28 22.02 2.61 9.46
CA ASN A 28 21.11 1.51 9.72
C ASN A 28 21.76 0.14 9.82
N ALA A 29 22.08 -0.30 11.05
CA ALA A 29 22.57 -1.68 11.29
C ALA A 29 21.56 -2.73 10.76
N LEU A 30 20.31 -2.33 10.56
CA LEU A 30 19.24 -3.13 9.96
C LEU A 30 19.30 -3.14 8.43
N ALA A 31 19.94 -2.17 7.77
CA ALA A 31 20.02 -2.12 6.32
C ALA A 31 20.79 -3.32 5.72
N GLN A 32 21.71 -3.92 6.46
CA GLN A 32 22.42 -5.13 6.00
C GLN A 32 21.54 -6.39 5.99
N TYR A 33 20.37 -6.36 6.65
CA TYR A 33 19.39 -7.45 6.67
C TYR A 33 18.19 -7.15 5.78
N ALA A 34 18.13 -5.96 5.19
CA ALA A 34 17.08 -5.65 4.25
C ALA A 34 17.33 -6.42 2.95
N PRO A 35 16.29 -7.03 2.35
CA PRO A 35 16.43 -7.68 1.05
C PRO A 35 16.87 -6.68 -0.03
N ASP A 36 17.44 -7.18 -1.10
CA ASP A 36 17.79 -6.37 -2.26
C ASP A 36 16.54 -5.66 -2.83
N GLU A 37 16.72 -4.55 -3.54
CA GLU A 37 15.58 -3.79 -4.07
C GLU A 37 14.73 -4.64 -5.03
N ALA A 38 15.37 -5.55 -5.78
CA ALA A 38 14.69 -6.49 -6.66
C ALA A 38 13.78 -7.51 -5.94
N ASP A 39 14.00 -7.69 -4.63
CA ASP A 39 13.23 -8.61 -3.79
C ASP A 39 12.26 -7.87 -2.87
N ARG A 40 11.89 -6.64 -3.22
CA ARG A 40 10.92 -5.81 -2.49
C ARG A 40 9.76 -5.43 -3.37
N LEU A 41 8.60 -5.33 -2.74
CA LEU A 41 7.36 -4.86 -3.37
C LEU A 41 6.66 -3.88 -2.43
N THR A 42 6.18 -2.77 -2.95
CA THR A 42 5.38 -1.79 -2.20
C THR A 42 3.93 -1.87 -2.64
N VAL A 43 3.06 -2.22 -1.70
CA VAL A 43 1.62 -2.35 -1.92
C VAL A 43 0.88 -1.24 -1.19
N TYR A 44 0.09 -0.47 -1.94
CA TYR A 44 -0.86 0.49 -1.37
C TYR A 44 -2.23 -0.18 -1.27
N THR A 45 -2.88 -0.10 -0.11
CA THR A 45 -4.18 -0.74 0.09
C THR A 45 -5.16 0.06 0.93
N SER A 46 -6.41 0.08 0.49
CA SER A 46 -7.53 0.62 1.27
C SER A 46 -8.26 -0.46 2.10
N HIS A 47 -7.79 -1.69 2.04
CA HIS A 47 -8.34 -2.78 2.84
C HIS A 47 -7.83 -2.77 4.27
N LYS A 48 -8.61 -3.38 5.17
CA LYS A 48 -8.18 -3.63 6.55
C LYS A 48 -7.13 -4.74 6.58
N GLN A 49 -6.30 -4.72 7.62
CA GLN A 49 -5.22 -5.68 7.83
C GLN A 49 -5.69 -7.13 7.75
N GLU A 50 -6.84 -7.44 8.33
CA GLU A 50 -7.41 -8.79 8.32
C GLU A 50 -7.71 -9.32 6.91
N ALA A 51 -7.88 -8.42 5.93
CA ALA A 51 -8.14 -8.80 4.54
C ALA A 51 -6.85 -9.01 3.73
N TYR A 52 -5.84 -8.18 3.92
CA TYR A 52 -4.63 -8.25 3.09
C TYR A 52 -3.49 -9.08 3.71
N GLU A 53 -3.36 -9.13 5.04
CA GLU A 53 -2.25 -9.78 5.72
C GLU A 53 -2.10 -11.29 5.37
N PRO A 54 -3.17 -12.09 5.32
CA PRO A 54 -3.04 -13.49 4.90
C PRO A 54 -2.53 -13.66 3.47
N ILE A 55 -2.94 -12.76 2.57
CA ILE A 55 -2.54 -12.78 1.16
C ILE A 55 -1.06 -12.41 1.04
N ILE A 56 -0.63 -11.34 1.70
CA ILE A 56 0.76 -10.89 1.71
C ILE A 56 1.67 -11.95 2.31
N THR A 57 1.30 -12.50 3.47
CA THR A 57 2.09 -13.56 4.13
C THR A 57 2.27 -14.78 3.24
N GLU A 58 1.21 -15.22 2.54
CA GLU A 58 1.30 -16.35 1.62
C GLU A 58 2.15 -16.03 0.40
N PHE A 59 2.05 -14.81 -0.12
CA PHE A 59 2.89 -14.34 -1.23
C PHE A 59 4.38 -14.33 -0.85
N GLU A 60 4.73 -13.74 0.29
CA GLU A 60 6.11 -13.70 0.81
C GLU A 60 6.67 -15.10 1.02
N ASN A 61 5.87 -16.01 1.61
CA ASN A 61 6.28 -17.40 1.83
C ASN A 61 6.55 -18.17 0.54
N ARG A 62 5.80 -17.89 -0.52
CA ARG A 62 5.96 -18.57 -1.83
C ARG A 62 7.08 -18.00 -2.67
N THR A 63 7.30 -16.70 -2.60
CA THR A 63 8.18 -15.99 -3.53
C THR A 63 9.51 -15.59 -2.92
N GLY A 64 9.57 -15.41 -1.59
CA GLY A 64 10.70 -14.80 -0.91
C GLY A 64 10.77 -13.27 -1.09
N ILE A 65 9.82 -12.67 -1.81
CA ILE A 65 9.74 -11.22 -2.03
C ILE A 65 9.17 -10.57 -0.78
N TRP A 66 9.84 -9.57 -0.26
CA TRP A 66 9.38 -8.82 0.90
C TRP A 66 8.38 -7.74 0.49
N VAL A 67 7.23 -7.68 1.17
CA VAL A 67 6.18 -6.72 0.86
C VAL A 67 6.07 -5.64 1.94
N THR A 68 6.20 -4.39 1.52
CA THR A 68 5.87 -3.23 2.35
C THR A 68 4.45 -2.80 2.05
N VAL A 69 3.58 -2.78 3.07
CA VAL A 69 2.18 -2.38 2.91
C VAL A 69 1.97 -1.00 3.49
N GLU A 70 1.42 -0.09 2.67
CA GLU A 70 0.96 1.22 3.10
C GLU A 70 -0.56 1.30 2.99
N THR A 71 -1.22 1.75 4.06
CA THR A 71 -2.68 1.79 4.14
C THR A 71 -3.20 3.21 4.12
N GLY A 72 -4.34 3.44 3.47
CA GLY A 72 -4.98 4.74 3.39
C GLY A 72 -6.38 4.67 2.77
N GLY A 73 -7.03 5.81 2.59
CA GLY A 73 -8.27 5.89 1.82
C GLY A 73 -8.01 5.66 0.33
N THR A 74 -8.95 5.02 -0.38
CA THR A 74 -8.79 4.73 -1.82
C THR A 74 -8.36 5.98 -2.61
N ASN A 75 -9.08 7.09 -2.46
CA ASN A 75 -8.78 8.31 -3.22
C ASN A 75 -7.45 8.93 -2.79
N GLU A 76 -7.13 8.91 -1.49
CA GLU A 76 -5.85 9.39 -0.95
C GLU A 76 -4.66 8.64 -1.58
N LEU A 77 -4.75 7.32 -1.63
CA LEU A 77 -3.70 6.48 -2.21
C LEU A 77 -3.58 6.68 -3.74
N LEU A 78 -4.69 6.83 -4.44
CA LEU A 78 -4.71 7.11 -5.88
C LEU A 78 -4.15 8.50 -6.22
N GLU A 79 -4.46 9.53 -5.41
CA GLU A 79 -3.85 10.86 -5.53
C GLU A 79 -2.34 10.79 -5.28
N ARG A 80 -1.91 9.99 -4.31
CA ARG A 80 -0.49 9.77 -4.03
C ARG A 80 0.20 9.10 -5.22
N ILE A 81 -0.36 8.04 -5.80
CA ILE A 81 0.16 7.39 -7.02
C ILE A 81 0.31 8.42 -8.15
N ALA A 82 -0.71 9.27 -8.37
CA ALA A 82 -0.64 10.32 -9.37
C ALA A 82 0.49 11.33 -9.09
N SER A 83 0.74 11.66 -7.83
CA SER A 83 1.83 12.57 -7.45
C SER A 83 3.22 11.97 -7.59
N GLU A 84 3.33 10.65 -7.58
CA GLU A 84 4.59 9.88 -7.70
C GLU A 84 4.99 9.59 -9.16
N THR A 85 4.26 10.10 -10.16
CA THR A 85 4.48 9.80 -11.59
C THR A 85 5.93 9.98 -12.06
N GLY A 86 6.69 10.92 -11.47
CA GLY A 86 8.11 11.16 -11.80
C GLY A 86 9.08 10.18 -11.14
N SER A 87 8.67 9.52 -10.07
CA SER A 87 9.43 8.54 -9.29
C SER A 87 8.47 7.62 -8.55
N PRO A 88 7.89 6.63 -9.22
CA PRO A 88 6.91 5.73 -8.63
C PRO A 88 7.47 4.99 -7.42
N VAL A 89 6.68 4.93 -6.35
CA VAL A 89 6.99 4.17 -5.12
C VAL A 89 6.06 2.97 -4.99
N CYS A 90 4.80 3.13 -5.40
CA CYS A 90 3.81 2.07 -5.37
C CYS A 90 4.00 1.12 -6.55
N ASP A 91 4.16 -0.17 -6.27
CA ASP A 91 4.19 -1.23 -7.29
C ASP A 91 2.79 -1.76 -7.56
N ILE A 92 1.96 -1.92 -6.52
CA ILE A 92 0.61 -2.47 -6.64
C ILE A 92 -0.37 -1.66 -5.79
N MET A 93 -1.44 -1.17 -6.41
CA MET A 93 -2.64 -0.71 -5.71
C MET A 93 -3.58 -1.89 -5.48
N PHE A 94 -3.71 -2.34 -4.23
CA PHE A 94 -4.56 -3.46 -3.86
C PHE A 94 -5.85 -2.97 -3.22
N GLY A 95 -6.92 -2.94 -3.99
CA GLY A 95 -8.23 -2.47 -3.58
C GLY A 95 -8.71 -1.27 -4.39
N GLY A 96 -9.79 -0.65 -3.93
CA GLY A 96 -10.49 0.41 -4.64
C GLY A 96 -11.67 -0.12 -5.45
N GLY A 97 -12.65 0.76 -5.70
CA GLY A 97 -13.76 0.47 -6.60
C GLY A 97 -13.38 0.78 -8.04
N VAL A 98 -14.02 0.10 -9.00
CA VAL A 98 -13.77 0.26 -10.44
C VAL A 98 -13.84 1.71 -10.87
N ASP A 99 -14.85 2.47 -10.44
CA ASP A 99 -15.00 3.89 -10.80
C ASP A 99 -13.80 4.74 -10.40
N SER A 100 -13.23 4.47 -9.20
CA SER A 100 -12.05 5.16 -8.73
C SER A 100 -10.81 4.75 -9.52
N LEU A 101 -10.63 3.46 -9.79
CA LEU A 101 -9.50 2.95 -10.58
C LEU A 101 -9.53 3.48 -12.01
N GLU A 102 -10.71 3.48 -12.67
CA GLU A 102 -10.88 4.05 -14.02
C GLU A 102 -10.50 5.53 -14.09
N SER A 103 -10.82 6.30 -13.03
CA SER A 103 -10.47 7.73 -12.97
C SER A 103 -8.96 7.98 -12.91
N TYR A 104 -8.18 7.01 -12.45
CA TYR A 104 -6.72 7.10 -12.29
C TYR A 104 -5.95 6.14 -13.19
N LYS A 105 -6.60 5.43 -14.10
CA LYS A 105 -5.96 4.40 -14.92
C LYS A 105 -4.77 4.88 -15.76
N GLY A 106 -4.71 6.17 -16.08
CA GLY A 106 -3.56 6.76 -16.78
C GLY A 106 -2.23 6.70 -16.02
N TYR A 107 -2.26 6.34 -14.75
CA TYR A 107 -1.08 6.15 -13.91
C TYR A 107 -0.70 4.68 -13.70
N PHE A 108 -1.46 3.75 -14.29
CA PHE A 108 -1.23 2.31 -14.19
C PHE A 108 -0.52 1.77 -15.44
N SER A 109 0.12 0.63 -15.28
CA SER A 109 0.66 -0.14 -16.40
C SER A 109 -0.26 -1.33 -16.68
N PRO A 110 -0.56 -1.64 -17.95
CA PRO A 110 -1.39 -2.77 -18.28
C PRO A 110 -0.71 -4.10 -17.88
N TYR A 111 -1.47 -4.99 -17.28
CA TYR A 111 -0.99 -6.32 -16.90
C TYR A 111 -2.08 -7.36 -17.10
N GLN A 112 -1.84 -8.30 -18.00
CA GLN A 112 -2.74 -9.42 -18.20
C GLN A 112 -2.37 -10.56 -17.24
N SER A 113 -3.25 -10.82 -16.26
CA SER A 113 -3.04 -11.89 -15.31
C SER A 113 -3.29 -13.26 -15.98
N PRO A 114 -2.44 -14.28 -15.71
CA PRO A 114 -2.72 -15.66 -16.14
C PRO A 114 -4.04 -16.22 -15.58
N GLU A 115 -4.51 -15.68 -14.46
CA GLU A 115 -5.74 -16.10 -13.78
C GLU A 115 -7.03 -15.52 -14.39
N GLU A 116 -6.92 -14.57 -15.34
CA GLU A 116 -8.09 -13.98 -16.03
C GLU A 116 -8.98 -15.01 -16.70
N ALA A 117 -8.41 -16.14 -17.14
CA ALA A 117 -9.19 -17.22 -17.74
C ALA A 117 -10.23 -17.84 -16.78
N GLY A 118 -10.07 -17.67 -15.47
CA GLY A 118 -11.00 -18.10 -14.43
C GLY A 118 -12.03 -17.07 -14.01
N ILE A 119 -11.98 -15.84 -14.58
CA ILE A 119 -12.83 -14.72 -14.22
C ILE A 119 -13.89 -14.50 -15.30
N ASP A 120 -15.13 -14.20 -14.88
CA ASP A 120 -16.20 -13.84 -15.84
C ASP A 120 -15.77 -12.59 -16.63
N PRO A 121 -15.77 -12.64 -17.97
CA PRO A 121 -15.38 -11.51 -18.81
C PRO A 121 -16.13 -10.20 -18.52
N ALA A 122 -17.32 -10.26 -17.97
CA ALA A 122 -18.10 -9.08 -17.58
C ALA A 122 -17.44 -8.25 -16.46
N PHE A 123 -16.48 -8.81 -15.72
CA PHE A 123 -15.77 -8.15 -14.65
C PHE A 123 -14.32 -7.78 -14.98
N LEU A 124 -13.85 -8.11 -16.17
CA LEU A 124 -12.48 -7.79 -16.59
C LEU A 124 -12.38 -6.36 -17.14
N SER A 125 -11.20 -5.76 -16.94
CA SER A 125 -10.85 -4.52 -17.63
C SER A 125 -10.52 -4.80 -19.08
N GLU A 126 -11.10 -4.04 -20.02
CA GLU A 126 -10.84 -4.20 -21.47
C GLU A 126 -9.39 -3.87 -21.84
N ASP A 127 -8.74 -2.97 -21.08
CA ASP A 127 -7.39 -2.48 -21.31
C ASP A 127 -6.34 -3.04 -20.33
N HIS A 128 -6.74 -4.01 -19.48
CA HIS A 128 -5.89 -4.67 -18.48
C HIS A 128 -5.20 -3.70 -17.48
N MET A 129 -5.76 -2.51 -17.26
CA MET A 129 -5.20 -1.53 -16.33
C MET A 129 -5.49 -1.87 -14.86
N TRP A 130 -6.45 -2.76 -14.62
CA TRP A 130 -6.76 -3.34 -13.31
C TRP A 130 -7.32 -4.75 -13.48
N ALA A 131 -7.17 -5.56 -12.45
CA ALA A 131 -7.73 -6.92 -12.40
C ALA A 131 -8.65 -7.05 -11.17
N PRO A 132 -9.83 -7.67 -11.31
CA PRO A 132 -10.74 -7.90 -10.18
C PRO A 132 -10.23 -9.06 -9.32
N PHE A 133 -10.35 -8.95 -7.99
CA PHE A 133 -10.10 -10.05 -7.07
C PHE A 133 -11.31 -10.37 -6.18
N SER A 134 -12.30 -9.47 -6.12
CA SER A 134 -13.51 -9.65 -5.33
C SER A 134 -14.68 -8.87 -5.91
N ILE A 135 -15.89 -9.32 -5.58
CA ILE A 135 -17.13 -8.62 -5.91
C ILE A 135 -17.81 -8.23 -4.61
N LEU A 136 -18.17 -6.96 -4.47
CA LEU A 136 -18.92 -6.43 -3.34
C LEU A 136 -20.36 -6.10 -3.79
N PRO A 137 -21.30 -7.04 -3.66
CA PRO A 137 -22.67 -6.78 -4.06
C PRO A 137 -23.33 -5.80 -3.10
N THR A 138 -23.99 -4.79 -3.64
CA THR A 138 -24.85 -3.91 -2.85
C THR A 138 -26.18 -4.60 -2.60
N VAL A 139 -26.60 -4.68 -1.33
CA VAL A 139 -27.83 -5.36 -0.93
C VAL A 139 -28.74 -4.45 -0.11
N ILE A 140 -30.04 -4.74 -0.12
CA ILE A 140 -31.02 -4.06 0.73
C ILE A 140 -31.17 -4.88 2.00
N ILE A 141 -30.93 -4.27 3.16
CA ILE A 141 -31.17 -4.87 4.48
C ILE A 141 -32.30 -4.08 5.12
N TYR A 142 -33.33 -4.78 5.59
CA TYR A 142 -34.44 -4.17 6.31
C TYR A 142 -34.85 -4.98 7.56
N ASN A 143 -35.43 -4.29 8.55
CA ASN A 143 -35.86 -4.91 9.79
C ASN A 143 -37.26 -5.57 9.60
N GLN A 144 -37.29 -6.89 9.59
CA GLN A 144 -38.49 -7.67 9.38
C GLN A 144 -39.56 -7.53 10.51
N LYS A 145 -39.21 -6.95 11.67
CA LYS A 145 -40.15 -6.62 12.70
C LYS A 145 -40.96 -5.34 12.42
N LEU A 146 -40.36 -4.44 11.64
CA LEU A 146 -40.96 -3.16 11.26
C LEU A 146 -41.57 -3.19 9.87
N VAL A 147 -40.96 -3.95 8.96
CA VAL A 147 -41.38 -4.08 7.56
C VAL A 147 -41.72 -5.55 7.32
N PRO A 148 -42.98 -5.88 6.93
CA PRO A 148 -43.38 -7.26 6.69
C PRO A 148 -42.47 -7.92 5.61
N ALA A 149 -42.29 -9.25 5.73
CA ALA A 149 -41.56 -10.02 4.74
C ALA A 149 -42.19 -9.83 3.35
N HIS A 150 -41.31 -9.77 2.33
CA HIS A 150 -41.69 -9.56 0.92
C HIS A 150 -42.29 -8.19 0.56
N THR A 151 -42.29 -7.21 1.47
CA THR A 151 -42.71 -5.83 1.14
C THR A 151 -41.65 -5.13 0.30
N VAL A 152 -40.35 -5.39 0.58
CA VAL A 152 -39.22 -4.87 -0.20
C VAL A 152 -38.73 -5.97 -1.13
N THR A 153 -38.91 -5.78 -2.44
CA THR A 153 -38.55 -6.74 -3.49
C THR A 153 -37.49 -6.21 -4.41
N GLY A 154 -37.23 -4.91 -4.40
CA GLY A 154 -36.23 -4.27 -5.25
C GLY A 154 -35.95 -2.83 -4.85
N TRP A 155 -35.02 -2.21 -5.56
CA TRP A 155 -34.54 -0.85 -5.30
C TRP A 155 -35.64 0.21 -5.36
N ARG A 156 -36.66 0.00 -6.22
CA ARG A 156 -37.79 0.93 -6.37
C ARG A 156 -38.64 1.04 -5.11
N ASP A 157 -38.70 -0.02 -4.30
CA ASP A 157 -39.48 -0.02 -3.08
C ASP A 157 -38.89 0.92 -2.01
N LEU A 158 -37.60 1.31 -2.13
CA LEU A 158 -36.93 2.24 -1.22
C LEU A 158 -37.42 3.70 -1.37
N ILE A 159 -38.00 4.03 -2.52
CA ILE A 159 -38.53 5.37 -2.82
C ILE A 159 -40.06 5.41 -2.76
N ASP A 160 -40.70 4.31 -2.43
CA ASP A 160 -42.15 4.21 -2.28
C ASP A 160 -42.58 4.77 -0.91
N PRO A 161 -43.41 5.80 -0.86
CA PRO A 161 -43.77 6.48 0.39
C PRO A 161 -44.81 5.73 1.25
N ARG A 162 -45.14 4.50 0.93
CA ARG A 162 -46.14 3.67 1.67
C ARG A 162 -45.68 3.34 3.07
#